data_9f90ca868b833fb0d4505e5cecc30146
#
_entry.id   9f90ca868b833fb0d4505e5cecc30146
#
_cell.length_a   1.000
_cell.length_b   1.000
_cell.length_c   1.000
_cell.angle_alpha   90.00
_cell.angle_beta   90.00
_cell.angle_gamma   90.00
#
_symmetry.space_group_name_H-M   'P 1'
#
loop_
_entity.id
_entity.type
_entity.pdbx_description
1 polymer ?
#
loop_
_entity_poly.entity_id
_entity_poly.type
_entity_poly.pdbx_seq_one_letter_code
_entity_poly.pdbx_strand_id
1 'polypeptide(L)'
;MTFDQMVALAVLIGVVGVLIHGKLRADVVALSGAAVLLLLGVVRPVEVQSAFASPAVIALAGLFVIAYAIELSGLLGLLIRQATGLATRVGAQGIWIVIGLCGAVGGFLNNTPVVVLAAPVIRDVAQSLKLSPKRFLMPLSHVTVMGGLLTLIGTSTNLLVNDMARNAGQPVFGLFEITPVGLFIAIVGGLWLYFFGARQLGRSVAQDEAQAARLAEMEAARRRAEAEAAKRRKRIIPFGLPRLGESRNQADGSGDAHLGDVTLYEAADRPFRLRPAMMSLAVFVLVIASAALGWAPIAASAFAGAVALILLRVITPEEAYAGLRPEILLLIAGMVVVGTAIEVTGLAAAGAERLIDVIRPMGPFGALVVLYGVTLFATELLSNATVAVLITPIAVALAESLGVDPRPLSLIHI
;
A
#
# COMPACT_ATOMS: atom_id res chain seq x y z
N MET A 1 -15.34 31.84 -3.93
CA MET A 1 -14.47 30.87 -4.64
C MET A 1 -14.11 31.44 -6.00
N THR A 2 -12.85 31.43 -6.35
CA THR A 2 -12.36 31.81 -7.69
C THR A 2 -12.73 30.72 -8.72
N PHE A 3 -12.61 31.04 -10.01
CA PHE A 3 -12.83 30.05 -11.09
C PHE A 3 -11.88 28.83 -10.91
N ASP A 4 -10.59 29.09 -10.66
CA ASP A 4 -9.59 28.02 -10.48
C ASP A 4 -9.89 27.14 -9.25
N GLN A 5 -10.37 27.71 -8.15
CA GLN A 5 -10.85 26.96 -7.00
C GLN A 5 -12.05 26.06 -7.32
N MET A 6 -12.99 26.57 -8.12
CA MET A 6 -14.16 25.76 -8.54
C MET A 6 -13.73 24.61 -9.43
N VAL A 7 -12.82 24.85 -10.38
CA VAL A 7 -12.29 23.79 -11.25
C VAL A 7 -11.50 22.78 -10.44
N ALA A 8 -10.60 23.20 -9.56
CA ALA A 8 -9.82 22.31 -8.71
C ALA A 8 -10.74 21.43 -7.83
N LEU A 9 -11.78 22.02 -7.23
CA LEU A 9 -12.76 21.30 -6.43
C LEU A 9 -13.58 20.31 -7.29
N ALA A 10 -14.04 20.72 -8.47
CA ALA A 10 -14.80 19.86 -9.36
C ALA A 10 -13.97 18.67 -9.85
N VAL A 11 -12.71 18.89 -10.23
CA VAL A 11 -11.78 17.82 -10.59
C VAL A 11 -11.51 16.89 -9.41
N LEU A 12 -11.29 17.45 -8.23
CA LEU A 12 -11.10 16.67 -7.02
C LEU A 12 -12.30 15.75 -6.73
N ILE A 13 -13.51 16.31 -6.71
CA ILE A 13 -14.74 15.54 -6.49
C ILE A 13 -14.91 14.48 -7.59
N GLY A 14 -14.62 14.84 -8.84
CA GLY A 14 -14.67 13.91 -9.97
C GLY A 14 -13.69 12.74 -9.82
N VAL A 15 -12.42 13.03 -9.51
CA VAL A 15 -11.37 12.01 -9.28
C VAL A 15 -11.79 11.10 -8.12
N VAL A 16 -12.18 11.67 -6.98
CA VAL A 16 -12.61 10.90 -5.80
C VAL A 16 -13.86 10.06 -6.12
N GLY A 17 -14.84 10.62 -6.80
CA GLY A 17 -16.07 9.91 -7.15
C GLY A 17 -15.81 8.73 -8.09
N VAL A 18 -14.92 8.89 -9.09
CA VAL A 18 -14.55 7.80 -10.00
C VAL A 18 -13.71 6.73 -9.28
N LEU A 19 -12.81 7.12 -8.37
CA LEU A 19 -12.04 6.18 -7.56
C LEU A 19 -12.94 5.35 -6.65
N ILE A 20 -13.94 5.96 -5.99
CA ILE A 20 -14.94 5.24 -5.16
C ILE A 20 -15.77 4.29 -6.03
N HIS A 21 -16.10 4.69 -7.25
CA HIS A 21 -16.86 3.83 -8.16
C HIS A 21 -16.10 2.57 -8.60
N GLY A 22 -14.76 2.60 -8.58
CA GLY A 22 -13.89 1.44 -8.71
C GLY A 22 -13.81 0.76 -10.09
N LYS A 23 -14.41 1.34 -11.14
CA LYS A 23 -14.41 0.74 -12.49
C LYS A 23 -13.16 1.03 -13.31
N LEU A 24 -12.43 2.08 -12.98
CA LEU A 24 -11.21 2.49 -13.67
C LEU A 24 -10.02 2.32 -12.77
N ARG A 25 -8.86 2.08 -13.37
CA ARG A 25 -7.59 2.00 -12.64
C ARG A 25 -7.27 3.35 -12.01
N ALA A 26 -6.80 3.31 -10.76
CA ALA A 26 -6.55 4.51 -9.97
C ALA A 26 -5.50 5.45 -10.59
N ASP A 27 -4.44 4.90 -11.19
CA ASP A 27 -3.41 5.65 -11.91
C ASP A 27 -3.99 6.43 -13.11
N VAL A 28 -4.86 5.79 -13.90
CA VAL A 28 -5.53 6.44 -15.05
C VAL A 28 -6.43 7.57 -14.57
N VAL A 29 -7.19 7.38 -13.49
CA VAL A 29 -8.07 8.40 -12.92
C VAL A 29 -7.25 9.61 -12.43
N ALA A 30 -6.17 9.37 -11.70
CA ALA A 30 -5.29 10.43 -11.21
C ALA A 30 -4.64 11.23 -12.35
N LEU A 31 -4.12 10.52 -13.37
CA LEU A 31 -3.54 11.17 -14.57
C LEU A 31 -4.59 11.95 -15.38
N SER A 32 -5.82 11.43 -15.45
CA SER A 32 -6.92 12.16 -16.12
C SER A 32 -7.24 13.46 -15.39
N GLY A 33 -7.31 13.42 -14.06
CA GLY A 33 -7.49 14.63 -13.24
C GLY A 33 -6.36 15.65 -13.45
N ALA A 34 -5.11 15.19 -13.43
CA ALA A 34 -3.94 16.01 -13.69
C ALA A 34 -3.97 16.65 -15.10
N ALA A 35 -4.35 15.86 -16.12
CA ALA A 35 -4.48 16.36 -17.50
C ALA A 35 -5.57 17.42 -17.64
N VAL A 36 -6.72 17.25 -16.99
CA VAL A 36 -7.79 18.26 -16.98
C VAL A 36 -7.33 19.56 -16.32
N LEU A 37 -6.67 19.47 -15.17
CA LEU A 37 -6.13 20.65 -14.46
C LEU A 37 -5.09 21.40 -15.29
N LEU A 38 -4.23 20.67 -16.00
CA LEU A 38 -3.24 21.25 -16.92
C LEU A 38 -3.89 21.94 -18.13
N LEU A 39 -4.86 21.26 -18.77
CA LEU A 39 -5.57 21.78 -19.95
C LEU A 39 -6.39 23.03 -19.63
N LEU A 40 -6.97 23.10 -18.44
CA LEU A 40 -7.73 24.26 -17.98
C LEU A 40 -6.84 25.38 -17.40
N GLY A 41 -5.52 25.19 -17.34
CA GLY A 41 -4.55 26.18 -16.87
C GLY A 41 -4.53 26.41 -15.36
N VAL A 42 -5.19 25.56 -14.57
CA VAL A 42 -5.19 25.62 -13.09
C VAL A 42 -3.81 25.27 -12.53
N VAL A 43 -3.11 24.35 -13.18
CA VAL A 43 -1.70 24.03 -12.89
C VAL A 43 -0.85 24.32 -14.11
N ARG A 44 0.36 24.82 -13.88
CA ARG A 44 1.33 25.11 -14.94
C ARG A 44 2.10 23.85 -15.34
N PRO A 45 2.63 23.78 -16.57
CA PRO A 45 3.44 22.63 -17.02
C PRO A 45 4.61 22.32 -16.08
N VAL A 46 5.24 23.34 -15.47
CA VAL A 46 6.36 23.17 -14.54
C VAL A 46 5.92 22.44 -13.25
N GLU A 47 4.70 22.67 -12.78
CA GLU A 47 4.14 22.00 -11.59
C GLU A 47 3.86 20.53 -11.89
N VAL A 48 3.36 20.22 -13.07
CA VAL A 48 3.20 18.83 -13.52
C VAL A 48 4.56 18.15 -13.63
N GLN A 49 5.54 18.79 -14.28
CA GLN A 49 6.92 18.25 -14.38
C GLN A 49 7.53 17.98 -13.00
N SER A 50 7.38 18.91 -12.06
CA SER A 50 7.89 18.76 -10.69
C SER A 50 7.22 17.61 -9.94
N ALA A 51 5.93 17.34 -10.19
CA ALA A 51 5.22 16.23 -9.60
C ALA A 51 5.77 14.87 -10.07
N PHE A 52 6.04 14.74 -11.36
CA PHE A 52 6.65 13.52 -11.93
C PHE A 52 8.13 13.34 -11.53
N ALA A 53 8.84 14.44 -11.29
CA ALA A 53 10.22 14.46 -10.81
C ALA A 53 10.31 14.61 -9.28
N SER A 54 9.23 14.37 -8.56
CA SER A 54 9.23 14.54 -7.11
C SER A 54 10.20 13.56 -6.44
N PRO A 55 10.86 13.96 -5.36
CA PRO A 55 11.73 13.08 -4.59
C PRO A 55 11.03 11.81 -4.11
N ALA A 56 9.73 11.87 -3.81
CA ALA A 56 8.96 10.70 -3.43
C ALA A 56 8.88 9.69 -4.58
N VAL A 57 8.57 10.12 -5.80
CA VAL A 57 8.49 9.25 -6.99
C VAL A 57 9.87 8.65 -7.30
N ILE A 58 10.94 9.45 -7.27
CA ILE A 58 12.31 8.98 -7.54
C ILE A 58 12.76 7.97 -6.46
N ALA A 59 12.52 8.27 -5.18
CA ALA A 59 12.86 7.38 -4.08
C ALA A 59 12.13 6.05 -4.20
N LEU A 60 10.81 6.07 -4.44
CA LEU A 60 10.00 4.86 -4.60
C LEU A 60 10.45 4.02 -5.78
N ALA A 61 10.71 4.64 -6.93
CA ALA A 61 11.22 3.92 -8.10
C ALA A 61 12.53 3.17 -7.78
N GLY A 62 13.51 3.85 -7.16
CA GLY A 62 14.76 3.22 -6.74
C GLY A 62 14.57 2.12 -5.71
N LEU A 63 13.74 2.37 -4.68
CA LEU A 63 13.47 1.39 -3.63
C LEU A 63 12.71 0.16 -4.14
N PHE A 64 11.78 0.32 -5.08
CA PHE A 64 11.09 -0.81 -5.70
C PHE A 64 12.07 -1.71 -6.46
N VAL A 65 13.01 -1.13 -7.21
CA VAL A 65 14.05 -1.90 -7.90
C VAL A 65 14.95 -2.64 -6.91
N ILE A 66 15.38 -1.99 -5.83
CA ILE A 66 16.22 -2.61 -4.79
C ILE A 66 15.46 -3.72 -4.07
N ALA A 67 14.21 -3.48 -3.67
CA ALA A 67 13.35 -4.47 -3.02
C ALA A 67 13.13 -5.69 -3.93
N TYR A 68 12.90 -5.46 -5.22
CA TYR A 68 12.74 -6.53 -6.21
C TYR A 68 14.03 -7.33 -6.39
N ALA A 69 15.20 -6.69 -6.38
CA ALA A 69 16.49 -7.39 -6.41
C ALA A 69 16.68 -8.31 -5.19
N ILE A 70 16.29 -7.85 -3.99
CA ILE A 70 16.29 -8.69 -2.77
C ILE A 70 15.34 -9.86 -2.93
N GLU A 71 14.14 -9.65 -3.48
CA GLU A 71 13.15 -10.68 -3.75
C GLU A 71 13.67 -11.71 -4.76
N LEU A 72 14.26 -11.27 -5.90
CA LEU A 72 14.85 -12.11 -6.92
C LEU A 72 16.01 -12.97 -6.40
N SER A 73 16.70 -12.51 -5.37
CA SER A 73 17.81 -13.25 -4.75
C SER A 73 17.36 -14.46 -3.92
N GLY A 74 16.06 -14.57 -3.60
CA GLY A 74 15.48 -15.58 -2.71
C GLY A 74 15.81 -15.37 -1.22
N LEU A 75 16.42 -14.22 -0.85
CA LEU A 75 16.80 -13.92 0.54
C LEU A 75 15.60 -13.91 1.48
N LEU A 76 14.51 -13.25 1.08
CA LEU A 76 13.30 -13.15 1.89
C LEU A 76 12.69 -14.55 2.13
N GLY A 77 12.63 -15.40 1.10
CA GLY A 77 12.17 -16.78 1.23
C GLY A 77 13.05 -17.62 2.15
N LEU A 78 14.39 -17.40 2.13
CA LEU A 78 15.31 -18.07 3.06
C LEU A 78 15.05 -17.63 4.50
N LEU A 79 14.93 -16.33 4.77
CA LEU A 79 14.66 -15.80 6.11
C LEU A 79 13.35 -16.34 6.68
N ILE A 80 12.29 -16.37 5.87
CA ILE A 80 11.01 -16.92 6.27
C ILE A 80 11.12 -18.42 6.59
N ARG A 81 11.80 -19.21 5.75
CA ARG A 81 12.02 -20.65 6.01
C ARG A 81 12.83 -20.92 7.26
N GLN A 82 13.87 -20.13 7.54
CA GLN A 82 14.66 -20.27 8.78
C GLN A 82 13.82 -19.91 10.01
N ALA A 83 13.05 -18.82 9.94
CA ALA A 83 12.14 -18.43 11.00
C ALA A 83 11.06 -19.49 11.26
N THR A 84 10.60 -20.18 10.21
CA THR A 84 9.66 -21.31 10.31
C THR A 84 10.26 -22.50 11.04
N GLY A 85 11.52 -22.86 10.74
CA GLY A 85 12.21 -23.92 11.45
C GLY A 85 12.31 -23.63 12.97
N LEU A 86 12.41 -22.36 13.37
CA LEU A 86 12.32 -21.96 14.77
C LEU A 86 10.87 -22.06 15.28
N ALA A 87 9.89 -21.64 14.48
CA ALA A 87 8.46 -21.68 14.85
C ALA A 87 7.97 -23.11 15.13
N THR A 88 8.40 -24.10 14.36
CA THR A 88 8.04 -25.50 14.59
C THR A 88 8.61 -26.05 15.90
N ARG A 89 9.75 -25.53 16.38
CA ARG A 89 10.37 -25.94 17.65
C ARG A 89 9.69 -25.30 18.87
N VAL A 90 9.22 -24.06 18.73
CA VAL A 90 8.66 -23.25 19.82
C VAL A 90 7.13 -23.30 19.86
N GLY A 91 6.50 -23.89 18.83
CA GLY A 91 5.04 -24.01 18.73
C GLY A 91 4.36 -22.69 18.35
N ALA A 92 3.15 -22.46 18.86
CA ALA A 92 2.35 -21.29 18.53
C ALA A 92 3.06 -19.94 18.78
N GLN A 93 3.92 -19.87 19.80
CA GLN A 93 4.71 -18.66 20.08
C GLN A 93 5.74 -18.39 18.99
N GLY A 94 6.29 -19.43 18.37
CA GLY A 94 7.20 -19.30 17.24
C GLY A 94 6.54 -18.64 16.02
N ILE A 95 5.25 -18.91 15.77
CA ILE A 95 4.51 -18.21 14.69
C ILE A 95 4.43 -16.71 14.98
N TRP A 96 4.21 -16.33 16.25
CA TRP A 96 4.17 -14.90 16.62
C TRP A 96 5.52 -14.21 16.47
N ILE A 97 6.63 -14.92 16.72
CA ILE A 97 7.97 -14.41 16.46
C ILE A 97 8.15 -14.14 14.95
N VAL A 98 7.69 -15.08 14.10
CA VAL A 98 7.73 -14.88 12.64
C VAL A 98 6.89 -13.68 12.22
N ILE A 99 5.68 -13.53 12.77
CA ILE A 99 4.81 -12.37 12.50
C ILE A 99 5.51 -11.07 12.92
N GLY A 100 6.11 -11.02 14.11
CA GLY A 100 6.87 -9.85 14.55
C GLY A 100 8.07 -9.53 13.67
N LEU A 101 8.78 -10.56 13.17
CA LEU A 101 9.88 -10.39 12.22
C LEU A 101 9.38 -9.86 10.88
N CYS A 102 8.24 -10.36 10.39
CA CYS A 102 7.60 -9.82 9.17
C CYS A 102 7.22 -8.34 9.34
N GLY A 103 6.73 -7.96 10.52
CA GLY A 103 6.49 -6.55 10.85
C GLY A 103 7.76 -5.70 10.80
N ALA A 104 8.85 -6.17 11.40
CA ALA A 104 10.13 -5.46 11.36
C ALA A 104 10.66 -5.31 9.92
N VAL A 105 10.55 -6.36 9.10
CA VAL A 105 10.92 -6.32 7.67
C VAL A 105 10.01 -5.37 6.89
N GLY A 106 8.70 -5.33 7.19
CA GLY A 106 7.73 -4.40 6.62
C GLY A 106 8.06 -2.92 6.87
N GLY A 107 8.88 -2.63 7.89
CA GLY A 107 9.40 -1.29 8.13
C GLY A 107 10.36 -0.78 7.06
N PHE A 108 10.90 -1.68 6.23
CA PHE A 108 11.90 -1.35 5.22
C PHE A 108 11.54 -1.83 3.82
N LEU A 109 10.73 -2.86 3.71
CA LEU A 109 10.28 -3.44 2.45
C LEU A 109 8.77 -3.28 2.30
N ASN A 110 8.29 -3.26 1.06
CA ASN A 110 6.85 -3.22 0.81
C ASN A 110 6.15 -4.41 1.51
N ASN A 111 5.03 -4.12 2.17
CA ASN A 111 4.27 -5.08 2.97
C ASN A 111 3.76 -6.27 2.14
N THR A 112 3.36 -6.05 0.90
CA THR A 112 2.73 -7.08 0.05
C THR A 112 3.63 -8.30 -0.19
N PRO A 113 4.88 -8.19 -0.68
CA PRO A 113 5.78 -9.33 -0.83
C PRO A 113 6.02 -10.09 0.48
N VAL A 114 6.16 -9.36 1.59
CA VAL A 114 6.39 -9.96 2.91
C VAL A 114 5.22 -10.84 3.32
N VAL A 115 3.98 -10.33 3.20
CA VAL A 115 2.76 -11.08 3.55
C VAL A 115 2.57 -12.26 2.62
N VAL A 116 2.72 -12.08 1.31
CA VAL A 116 2.50 -13.15 0.32
C VAL A 116 3.47 -14.32 0.53
N LEU A 117 4.75 -14.03 0.82
CA LEU A 117 5.74 -15.07 1.08
C LEU A 117 5.57 -15.73 2.45
N ALA A 118 5.15 -14.98 3.47
CA ALA A 118 4.99 -15.51 4.82
C ALA A 118 3.67 -16.27 5.02
N ALA A 119 2.60 -15.89 4.34
CA ALA A 119 1.27 -16.45 4.55
C ALA A 119 1.18 -17.98 4.29
N PRO A 120 1.71 -18.55 3.19
CA PRO A 120 1.72 -19.99 2.98
C PRO A 120 2.48 -20.72 4.09
N VAL A 121 3.63 -20.19 4.46
CA VAL A 121 4.51 -20.77 5.48
C VAL A 121 3.84 -20.77 6.87
N ILE A 122 3.23 -19.66 7.26
CA ILE A 122 2.48 -19.56 8.52
C ILE A 122 1.27 -20.51 8.50
N ARG A 123 0.58 -20.63 7.38
CA ARG A 123 -0.52 -21.56 7.19
C ARG A 123 -0.08 -23.01 7.42
N ASP A 124 1.01 -23.42 6.78
CA ASP A 124 1.52 -24.81 6.88
C ASP A 124 1.98 -25.13 8.31
N VAL A 125 2.67 -24.18 8.98
CA VAL A 125 3.07 -24.36 10.38
C VAL A 125 1.86 -24.41 11.31
N ALA A 126 0.88 -23.53 11.14
CA ALA A 126 -0.34 -23.57 11.94
C ALA A 126 -1.08 -24.88 11.79
N GLN A 127 -1.21 -25.40 10.56
CA GLN A 127 -1.82 -26.70 10.29
C GLN A 127 -1.04 -27.85 10.92
N SER A 128 0.29 -27.87 10.82
CA SER A 128 1.14 -28.88 11.45
C SER A 128 0.99 -28.92 12.98
N LEU A 129 0.71 -27.77 13.59
CA LEU A 129 0.43 -27.62 15.02
C LEU A 129 -1.06 -27.83 15.36
N LYS A 130 -1.91 -28.21 14.40
CA LYS A 130 -3.36 -28.38 14.55
C LYS A 130 -4.06 -27.10 15.04
N LEU A 131 -3.54 -25.94 14.64
CA LEU A 131 -4.10 -24.62 14.92
C LEU A 131 -4.76 -24.04 13.67
N SER A 132 -5.82 -23.26 13.86
CA SER A 132 -6.48 -22.58 12.74
C SER A 132 -5.54 -21.50 12.12
N PRO A 133 -5.25 -21.56 10.81
CA PRO A 133 -4.44 -20.57 10.12
C PRO A 133 -5.03 -19.16 10.21
N LYS A 134 -6.35 -19.00 10.25
CA LYS A 134 -7.06 -17.72 10.33
C LYS A 134 -6.62 -16.91 11.55
N ARG A 135 -6.28 -17.60 12.65
CA ARG A 135 -5.76 -17.01 13.88
C ARG A 135 -4.48 -16.21 13.67
N PHE A 136 -3.69 -16.52 12.66
CA PHE A 136 -2.36 -15.96 12.43
C PHE A 136 -2.26 -15.13 11.16
N LEU A 137 -3.06 -15.43 10.12
CA LEU A 137 -2.98 -14.75 8.84
C LEU A 137 -3.45 -13.28 8.92
N MET A 138 -4.53 -13.01 9.67
CA MET A 138 -4.98 -11.65 9.88
C MET A 138 -3.96 -10.83 10.70
N PRO A 139 -3.45 -11.32 11.86
CA PRO A 139 -2.36 -10.64 12.55
C PRO A 139 -1.10 -10.45 11.71
N LEU A 140 -0.72 -11.40 10.85
CA LEU A 140 0.40 -11.23 9.94
C LEU A 140 0.23 -9.99 9.08
N SER A 141 -0.93 -9.84 8.43
CA SER A 141 -1.22 -8.68 7.59
C SER A 141 -1.14 -7.37 8.37
N HIS A 142 -1.83 -7.28 9.50
CA HIS A 142 -1.88 -6.05 10.30
C HIS A 142 -0.53 -5.69 10.92
N VAL A 143 0.22 -6.66 11.46
CA VAL A 143 1.54 -6.40 12.05
C VAL A 143 2.53 -5.96 10.96
N THR A 144 2.45 -6.52 9.75
CA THR A 144 3.30 -6.09 8.64
C THR A 144 2.96 -4.67 8.19
N VAL A 145 1.67 -4.30 8.14
CA VAL A 145 1.23 -2.92 7.84
C VAL A 145 1.69 -1.95 8.93
N MET A 146 1.51 -2.30 10.21
CA MET A 146 2.03 -1.49 11.33
C MET A 146 3.55 -1.37 11.28
N GLY A 147 4.26 -2.40 10.80
CA GLY A 147 5.69 -2.35 10.52
C GLY A 147 6.07 -1.22 9.55
N GLY A 148 5.23 -0.97 8.53
CA GLY A 148 5.40 0.14 7.59
C GLY A 148 5.45 1.53 8.22
N LEU A 149 5.00 1.68 9.47
CA LEU A 149 5.08 2.93 10.24
C LEU A 149 6.44 3.12 10.93
N LEU A 150 7.31 2.12 10.91
CA LEU A 150 8.61 2.18 11.62
C LEU A 150 9.62 3.09 10.92
N THR A 151 9.52 3.27 9.62
CA THR A 151 10.42 4.14 8.87
C THR A 151 9.69 4.93 7.79
N LEU A 152 10.27 6.04 7.37
CA LEU A 152 9.71 6.86 6.30
C LEU A 152 9.54 6.09 4.97
N ILE A 153 10.34 5.05 4.74
CA ILE A 153 10.33 4.24 3.51
C ILE A 153 9.49 2.97 3.62
N GLY A 154 8.97 2.64 4.80
CA GLY A 154 8.22 1.40 5.04
C GLY A 154 6.92 1.30 4.21
N THR A 155 6.33 2.45 3.86
CA THR A 155 5.21 2.51 2.92
C THR A 155 5.32 3.73 2.01
N SER A 156 4.78 3.61 0.78
CA SER A 156 4.73 4.72 -0.18
C SER A 156 3.95 5.93 0.35
N THR A 157 2.97 5.70 1.20
CA THR A 157 2.16 6.75 1.83
C THR A 157 3.00 7.71 2.68
N ASN A 158 3.96 7.20 3.45
CA ASN A 158 4.84 8.02 4.30
C ASN A 158 5.68 8.99 3.44
N LEU A 159 6.26 8.50 2.36
CA LEU A 159 7.02 9.33 1.42
C LEU A 159 6.14 10.38 0.75
N LEU A 160 4.91 10.02 0.45
CA LEU A 160 3.96 10.94 -0.17
C LEU A 160 3.53 12.06 0.78
N VAL A 161 3.22 11.74 2.04
CA VAL A 161 2.93 12.74 3.08
C VAL A 161 4.11 13.67 3.27
N ASN A 162 5.32 13.13 3.33
CA ASN A 162 6.55 13.92 3.44
C ASN A 162 6.75 14.87 2.24
N ASP A 163 6.44 14.41 1.03
CA ASP A 163 6.55 15.23 -0.19
C ASP A 163 5.48 16.34 -0.22
N MET A 164 4.25 16.02 0.17
CA MET A 164 3.16 17.00 0.28
C MET A 164 3.45 18.05 1.36
N ALA A 165 3.90 17.62 2.53
CA ALA A 165 4.29 18.55 3.61
C ALA A 165 5.44 19.46 3.18
N ARG A 166 6.43 18.92 2.46
CA ARG A 166 7.52 19.72 1.89
C ARG A 166 7.02 20.75 0.86
N ASN A 167 6.10 20.36 -0.02
CA ASN A 167 5.52 21.28 -1.00
C ASN A 167 4.76 22.42 -0.29
N ALA A 168 4.10 22.14 0.84
CA ALA A 168 3.49 23.13 1.73
C ALA A 168 4.52 23.88 2.62
N GLY A 169 5.81 23.88 2.26
CA GLY A 169 6.86 24.64 2.94
C GLY A 169 7.34 24.06 4.27
N GLN A 170 6.90 22.84 4.64
CA GLN A 170 7.33 22.21 5.89
C GLN A 170 8.69 21.52 5.76
N PRO A 171 9.48 21.41 6.84
CA PRO A 171 10.71 20.64 6.84
C PRO A 171 10.44 19.16 6.53
N VAL A 172 11.32 18.52 5.75
CA VAL A 172 11.23 17.09 5.45
C VAL A 172 11.43 16.25 6.71
N PHE A 173 10.71 15.12 6.77
CA PHE A 173 10.90 14.15 7.85
C PHE A 173 12.18 13.34 7.64
N GLY A 174 12.91 13.12 8.72
CA GLY A 174 14.01 12.16 8.75
C GLY A 174 13.53 10.72 8.63
N LEU A 175 14.45 9.82 8.21
CA LEU A 175 14.11 8.41 7.95
C LEU A 175 13.46 7.70 9.15
N PHE A 176 13.92 7.98 10.37
CA PHE A 176 13.47 7.38 11.63
C PHE A 176 12.68 8.34 12.52
N GLU A 177 12.33 9.51 12.03
CA GLU A 177 11.62 10.52 12.82
C GLU A 177 10.22 10.07 13.24
N ILE A 178 9.56 9.28 12.39
CA ILE A 178 8.25 8.71 12.68
C ILE A 178 8.32 7.45 13.57
N THR A 179 9.50 6.85 13.72
CA THR A 179 9.70 5.58 14.44
C THR A 179 9.15 5.56 15.86
N PRO A 180 9.30 6.59 16.70
CA PRO A 180 8.77 6.54 18.07
C PRO A 180 7.25 6.33 18.11
N VAL A 181 6.51 7.02 17.25
CA VAL A 181 5.05 6.90 17.13
C VAL A 181 4.67 5.55 16.50
N GLY A 182 5.32 5.19 15.39
CA GLY A 182 5.11 3.93 14.70
C GLY A 182 5.39 2.71 15.58
N LEU A 183 6.48 2.74 16.35
CA LEU A 183 6.85 1.67 17.27
C LEU A 183 5.83 1.51 18.41
N PHE A 184 5.36 2.62 18.96
CA PHE A 184 4.29 2.59 19.97
C PHE A 184 3.03 1.94 19.43
N ILE A 185 2.58 2.35 18.24
CA ILE A 185 1.39 1.79 17.57
C ILE A 185 1.60 0.30 17.26
N ALA A 186 2.77 -0.08 16.74
CA ALA A 186 3.09 -1.46 16.40
C ALA A 186 3.13 -2.37 17.64
N ILE A 187 3.67 -1.89 18.77
CA ILE A 187 3.69 -2.64 20.02
C ILE A 187 2.29 -2.78 20.58
N VAL A 188 1.54 -1.69 20.74
CA VAL A 188 0.18 -1.72 21.32
C VAL A 188 -0.77 -2.53 20.45
N GLY A 189 -0.76 -2.29 19.13
CA GLY A 189 -1.58 -3.03 18.18
C GLY A 189 -1.17 -4.51 18.10
N GLY A 190 0.12 -4.81 18.06
CA GLY A 190 0.64 -6.19 18.08
C GLY A 190 0.26 -6.95 19.35
N LEU A 191 0.37 -6.33 20.52
CA LEU A 191 -0.07 -6.92 21.80
C LEU A 191 -1.59 -7.14 21.82
N TRP A 192 -2.36 -6.16 21.32
CA TRP A 192 -3.81 -6.32 21.23
C TRP A 192 -4.19 -7.50 20.32
N LEU A 193 -3.56 -7.60 19.14
CA LEU A 193 -3.77 -8.73 18.23
C LEU A 193 -3.36 -10.06 18.88
N TYR A 194 -2.27 -10.08 19.65
CA TYR A 194 -1.80 -11.29 20.34
C TYR A 194 -2.79 -11.75 21.42
N PHE A 195 -3.28 -10.83 22.26
CA PHE A 195 -4.11 -11.21 23.42
C PHE A 195 -5.60 -11.34 23.05
N PHE A 196 -6.11 -10.49 22.17
CA PHE A 196 -7.54 -10.39 21.86
C PHE A 196 -7.87 -10.83 20.44
N GLY A 197 -7.18 -10.28 19.42
CA GLY A 197 -7.51 -10.52 18.01
C GLY A 197 -7.44 -11.99 17.61
N ALA A 198 -6.37 -12.67 18.02
CA ALA A 198 -6.17 -14.09 17.73
C ALA A 198 -7.18 -15.02 18.42
N ARG A 199 -7.73 -14.63 19.56
CA ARG A 199 -8.73 -15.45 20.29
C ARG A 199 -10.09 -15.41 19.65
N GLN A 200 -10.50 -14.28 19.08
CA GLN A 200 -11.80 -14.14 18.41
C GLN A 200 -11.88 -14.91 17.10
N LEU A 201 -10.73 -15.12 16.43
CA LEU A 201 -10.62 -15.85 15.17
C LEU A 201 -10.33 -17.36 15.36
N GLY A 202 -10.17 -17.80 16.59
CA GLY A 202 -9.74 -19.15 16.95
C GLY A 202 -10.82 -20.22 16.88
N ARG A 203 -11.37 -20.49 15.68
CA ARG A 203 -12.11 -21.74 15.45
C ARG A 203 -11.15 -22.90 15.43
N SER A 204 -11.59 -24.09 15.90
CA SER A 204 -10.78 -25.30 15.79
C SER A 204 -10.60 -25.69 14.33
N VAL A 205 -9.48 -26.32 13.98
CA VAL A 205 -9.22 -26.85 12.62
C VAL A 205 -10.39 -27.72 12.17
N ALA A 206 -10.96 -28.54 13.06
CA ALA A 206 -12.13 -29.37 12.75
C ALA A 206 -13.38 -28.55 12.35
N GLN A 207 -13.56 -27.35 12.91
CA GLN A 207 -14.67 -26.46 12.51
C GLN A 207 -14.40 -25.80 11.15
N ASP A 208 -13.15 -25.47 10.86
CA ASP A 208 -12.77 -24.90 9.57
C ASP A 208 -12.87 -25.96 8.46
N GLU A 209 -12.45 -27.21 8.73
CA GLU A 209 -12.60 -28.35 7.81
C GLU A 209 -14.08 -28.69 7.57
N ALA A 210 -14.90 -28.73 8.60
CA ALA A 210 -16.34 -28.95 8.47
C ALA A 210 -17.03 -27.83 7.67
N GLN A 211 -16.61 -26.59 7.84
CA GLN A 211 -17.13 -25.46 7.06
C GLN A 211 -16.67 -25.53 5.60
N ALA A 212 -15.40 -25.86 5.34
CA ALA A 212 -14.86 -26.04 4.00
C ALA A 212 -15.57 -27.19 3.26
N ALA A 213 -15.81 -28.31 3.94
CA ALA A 213 -16.56 -29.44 3.38
C ALA A 213 -18.00 -29.03 3.00
N ARG A 214 -18.69 -28.31 3.88
CA ARG A 214 -20.05 -27.79 3.59
C ARG A 214 -20.07 -26.84 2.39
N LEU A 215 -19.10 -25.94 2.29
CA LEU A 215 -18.99 -25.01 1.14
C LEU A 215 -18.73 -25.78 -0.15
N ALA A 216 -17.82 -26.76 -0.14
CA ALA A 216 -17.54 -27.61 -1.28
C ALA A 216 -18.78 -28.42 -1.73
N GLU A 217 -19.57 -28.95 -0.78
CA GLU A 217 -20.84 -29.61 -1.08
C GLU A 217 -21.86 -28.65 -1.69
N MET A 218 -21.97 -27.44 -1.16
CA MET A 218 -22.89 -26.43 -1.71
C MET A 218 -22.48 -26.01 -3.13
N GLU A 219 -21.19 -25.81 -3.39
CA GLU A 219 -20.68 -25.50 -4.73
C GLU A 219 -20.90 -26.66 -5.70
N ALA A 220 -20.66 -27.89 -5.27
CA ALA A 220 -20.92 -29.06 -6.07
C ALA A 220 -22.43 -29.23 -6.40
N ALA A 221 -23.31 -28.98 -5.42
CA ALA A 221 -24.75 -28.95 -5.62
C ALA A 221 -25.18 -27.84 -6.60
N ARG A 222 -24.61 -26.65 -6.47
CA ARG A 222 -24.85 -25.52 -7.39
C ARG A 222 -24.42 -25.85 -8.81
N ARG A 223 -23.22 -26.40 -9.01
CA ARG A 223 -22.73 -26.85 -10.33
C ARG A 223 -23.60 -27.92 -10.95
N ARG A 224 -24.12 -28.86 -10.14
CA ARG A 224 -25.08 -29.89 -10.61
C ARG A 224 -26.40 -29.28 -11.04
N ALA A 225 -26.94 -28.33 -10.25
CA ALA A 225 -28.17 -27.63 -10.59
C ALA A 225 -28.02 -26.77 -11.87
N GLU A 226 -26.89 -26.08 -12.04
CA GLU A 226 -26.57 -25.30 -13.24
C GLU A 226 -26.42 -26.25 -14.48
N ALA A 227 -25.78 -27.39 -14.32
CA ALA A 227 -25.66 -28.40 -15.40
C ALA A 227 -27.02 -29.00 -15.78
N GLU A 228 -27.90 -29.28 -14.80
CA GLU A 228 -29.26 -29.72 -15.07
C GLU A 228 -30.13 -28.64 -15.73
N ALA A 229 -30.02 -27.40 -15.28
CA ALA A 229 -30.69 -26.27 -15.91
C ALA A 229 -30.22 -26.05 -17.35
N ALA A 230 -28.90 -26.21 -17.61
CA ALA A 230 -28.35 -26.16 -18.97
C ALA A 230 -28.84 -27.30 -19.85
N LYS A 231 -28.97 -28.54 -19.31
CA LYS A 231 -29.55 -29.68 -20.01
C LYS A 231 -31.03 -29.46 -20.30
N ARG A 232 -31.83 -28.92 -19.38
CA ARG A 232 -33.24 -28.53 -19.60
C ARG A 232 -33.37 -27.45 -20.68
N ARG A 233 -32.51 -26.46 -20.67
CA ARG A 233 -32.50 -25.39 -21.69
C ARG A 233 -32.18 -25.93 -23.11
N LYS A 234 -31.26 -26.87 -23.22
CA LYS A 234 -30.98 -27.57 -24.50
C LYS A 234 -32.13 -28.42 -25.01
N ARG A 235 -33.02 -28.90 -24.11
CA ARG A 235 -34.18 -29.76 -24.48
C ARG A 235 -35.41 -28.95 -24.97
N ILE A 236 -35.44 -27.65 -24.67
CA ILE A 236 -36.58 -26.74 -24.96
C ILE A 236 -36.38 -25.95 -26.27
N ILE A 237 -35.19 -25.95 -26.87
CA ILE A 237 -34.93 -25.25 -28.13
C ILE A 237 -34.36 -26.25 -29.16
N PRO A 238 -35.23 -26.89 -29.95
CA PRO A 238 -34.78 -27.72 -31.04
C PRO A 238 -34.84 -26.86 -32.34
N PHE A 239 -34.03 -25.85 -32.53
CA PHE A 239 -33.67 -25.38 -33.86
C PHE A 239 -32.58 -24.29 -33.73
N GLY A 240 -31.45 -24.56 -34.41
CA GLY A 240 -30.28 -23.70 -34.31
C GLY A 240 -30.44 -22.41 -35.15
N LEU A 241 -30.20 -21.27 -34.50
CA LEU A 241 -29.70 -20.07 -35.14
C LEU A 241 -28.22 -19.92 -34.74
N PRO A 242 -27.33 -19.61 -35.71
CA PRO A 242 -25.92 -19.38 -35.37
C PRO A 242 -25.80 -18.16 -34.47
N ARG A 243 -25.17 -18.37 -33.27
CA ARG A 243 -24.82 -17.28 -32.39
C ARG A 243 -23.70 -16.45 -33.01
N LEU A 244 -24.07 -15.33 -33.58
CA LEU A 244 -23.17 -14.21 -33.82
C LEU A 244 -22.90 -13.57 -32.44
N GLY A 245 -21.65 -13.59 -32.01
CA GLY A 245 -21.14 -12.69 -30.97
C GLY A 245 -21.23 -13.19 -29.52
N GLU A 246 -20.71 -14.36 -29.18
CA GLU A 246 -20.14 -14.52 -27.83
C GLU A 246 -18.70 -14.00 -27.85
N SER A 247 -18.58 -12.68 -27.79
CA SER A 247 -17.35 -12.03 -27.33
C SER A 247 -17.01 -12.58 -25.94
N ARG A 248 -15.84 -13.10 -25.85
CA ARG A 248 -15.15 -13.51 -24.63
C ARG A 248 -14.97 -12.31 -23.71
N ASN A 249 -16.04 -11.90 -23.00
CA ASN A 249 -15.97 -10.97 -21.88
C ASN A 249 -16.21 -11.73 -20.58
N GLN A 250 -15.25 -12.56 -20.21
CA GLN A 250 -14.93 -12.80 -18.83
C GLN A 250 -13.75 -11.90 -18.47
N ALA A 251 -14.03 -10.60 -18.41
CA ALA A 251 -13.26 -9.68 -17.58
C ALA A 251 -14.02 -9.62 -16.25
N ASP A 252 -13.74 -10.57 -15.38
CA ASP A 252 -14.02 -10.42 -13.95
C ASP A 252 -13.33 -9.15 -13.50
N GLY A 253 -14.05 -8.29 -12.78
CA GLY A 253 -13.57 -7.02 -12.23
C GLY A 253 -12.55 -7.15 -11.09
N SER A 254 -11.68 -8.18 -11.17
CA SER A 254 -10.52 -8.42 -10.31
C SER A 254 -9.20 -8.27 -11.08
N GLY A 255 -9.21 -7.50 -12.19
CA GLY A 255 -8.05 -7.35 -13.07
C GLY A 255 -6.78 -6.78 -12.43
N ASP A 256 -6.88 -6.18 -11.25
CA ASP A 256 -5.72 -5.61 -10.55
C ASP A 256 -4.99 -6.61 -9.63
N ALA A 257 -5.63 -7.71 -9.24
CA ALA A 257 -5.02 -8.74 -8.40
C ALA A 257 -4.24 -9.81 -9.20
N HIS A 258 -4.65 -10.12 -10.42
CA HIS A 258 -4.17 -11.33 -11.10
C HIS A 258 -2.78 -11.24 -11.72
N LEU A 259 -2.31 -10.08 -12.19
CA LEU A 259 -0.95 -9.93 -12.71
C LEU A 259 0.09 -9.84 -11.61
N GLY A 260 -0.25 -9.23 -10.46
CA GLY A 260 0.60 -9.19 -9.28
C GLY A 260 0.71 -10.55 -8.58
N ASP A 261 -0.38 -11.32 -8.51
CA ASP A 261 -0.42 -12.59 -7.79
C ASP A 261 0.41 -13.68 -8.49
N VAL A 262 0.38 -13.78 -9.82
CA VAL A 262 1.16 -14.79 -10.57
C VAL A 262 2.66 -14.55 -10.41
N THR A 263 3.10 -13.29 -10.49
CA THR A 263 4.53 -12.93 -10.31
C THR A 263 4.99 -13.12 -8.86
N LEU A 264 4.12 -12.96 -7.87
CA LEU A 264 4.43 -13.15 -6.45
C LEU A 264 4.48 -14.64 -6.06
N TYR A 265 3.63 -15.50 -6.63
CA TYR A 265 3.73 -16.95 -6.45
C TYR A 265 5.00 -17.53 -7.07
N GLU A 266 5.42 -17.04 -8.24
CA GLU A 266 6.71 -17.39 -8.83
C GLU A 266 7.91 -16.91 -7.99
N ALA A 267 7.76 -15.82 -7.24
CA ALA A 267 8.78 -15.32 -6.33
C ALA A 267 8.99 -16.21 -5.09
N ALA A 268 7.94 -16.92 -4.63
CA ALA A 268 8.01 -17.79 -3.46
C ALA A 268 8.90 -19.04 -3.67
N ASP A 269 9.02 -19.51 -4.90
CA ASP A 269 9.79 -20.72 -5.27
C ASP A 269 11.20 -20.44 -5.79
N ARG A 270 11.67 -19.20 -5.73
CA ARG A 270 12.99 -18.83 -6.25
C ARG A 270 14.13 -19.41 -5.40
N PRO A 271 15.12 -20.06 -6.03
CA PRO A 271 16.26 -20.61 -5.30
C PRO A 271 17.09 -19.47 -4.69
N PHE A 272 17.51 -19.65 -3.45
CA PHE A 272 18.42 -18.70 -2.80
C PHE A 272 19.76 -18.64 -3.53
N ARG A 273 20.18 -17.43 -3.90
CA ARG A 273 21.46 -17.13 -4.55
C ARG A 273 22.29 -16.21 -3.65
N LEU A 274 23.33 -16.76 -3.00
CA LEU A 274 24.10 -16.05 -1.99
C LEU A 274 24.71 -14.72 -2.48
N ARG A 275 25.38 -14.73 -3.63
CA ARG A 275 26.07 -13.54 -4.16
C ARG A 275 25.09 -12.39 -4.48
N PRO A 276 24.03 -12.58 -5.29
CA PRO A 276 23.00 -11.54 -5.47
C PRO A 276 22.36 -11.09 -4.17
N ALA A 277 22.05 -12.00 -3.24
CA ALA A 277 21.45 -11.68 -1.97
C ALA A 277 22.31 -10.75 -1.11
N MET A 278 23.59 -11.09 -0.97
CA MET A 278 24.54 -10.27 -0.20
C MET A 278 24.77 -8.90 -0.83
N MET A 279 24.87 -8.83 -2.16
CA MET A 279 25.06 -7.57 -2.87
C MET A 279 23.82 -6.67 -2.79
N SER A 280 22.62 -7.23 -3.03
CA SER A 280 21.37 -6.48 -2.89
C SER A 280 21.16 -5.95 -1.48
N LEU A 281 21.44 -6.81 -0.47
CA LEU A 281 21.36 -6.41 0.93
C LEU A 281 22.40 -5.33 1.28
N ALA A 282 23.63 -5.46 0.82
CA ALA A 282 24.68 -4.47 1.06
C ALA A 282 24.32 -3.10 0.45
N VAL A 283 23.85 -3.09 -0.82
CA VAL A 283 23.38 -1.86 -1.46
C VAL A 283 22.19 -1.27 -0.70
N PHE A 284 21.24 -2.09 -0.30
CA PHE A 284 20.09 -1.65 0.49
C PHE A 284 20.50 -1.01 1.81
N VAL A 285 21.37 -1.68 2.59
CA VAL A 285 21.89 -1.14 3.86
C VAL A 285 22.67 0.15 3.63
N LEU A 286 23.47 0.24 2.57
CA LEU A 286 24.20 1.47 2.23
C LEU A 286 23.27 2.63 1.90
N VAL A 287 22.19 2.39 1.13
CA VAL A 287 21.17 3.39 0.80
C VAL A 287 20.49 3.89 2.08
N ILE A 288 20.08 2.97 2.96
CA ILE A 288 19.45 3.33 4.23
C ILE A 288 20.41 4.10 5.13
N ALA A 289 21.64 3.62 5.28
CA ALA A 289 22.65 4.29 6.11
C ALA A 289 22.98 5.69 5.57
N SER A 290 23.13 5.85 4.26
CA SER A 290 23.38 7.15 3.63
C SER A 290 22.25 8.14 3.92
N ALA A 291 21.00 7.71 3.81
CA ALA A 291 19.85 8.56 4.11
C ALA A 291 19.71 8.86 5.62
N ALA A 292 19.93 7.85 6.49
CA ALA A 292 19.81 7.99 7.94
C ALA A 292 20.91 8.89 8.55
N LEU A 293 22.13 8.83 7.98
CA LEU A 293 23.24 9.67 8.40
C LEU A 293 23.22 11.08 7.77
N GLY A 294 22.24 11.34 6.89
CA GLY A 294 22.11 12.63 6.21
C GLY A 294 23.19 12.88 5.15
N TRP A 295 23.93 11.86 4.71
CA TRP A 295 24.97 12.01 3.65
C TRP A 295 24.37 12.37 2.30
N ALA A 296 23.19 11.79 1.99
CA ALA A 296 22.42 12.14 0.80
C ALA A 296 20.92 11.96 1.03
N PRO A 297 20.07 12.72 0.30
CA PRO A 297 18.64 12.51 0.31
C PRO A 297 18.27 11.09 -0.10
N ILE A 298 17.21 10.51 0.48
CA ILE A 298 16.77 9.14 0.19
C ILE A 298 16.51 8.91 -1.32
N ALA A 299 16.00 9.91 -2.04
CA ALA A 299 15.77 9.83 -3.47
C ALA A 299 17.08 9.60 -4.26
N ALA A 300 18.11 10.38 -3.94
CA ALA A 300 19.43 10.24 -4.58
C ALA A 300 20.09 8.91 -4.22
N SER A 301 20.04 8.52 -2.94
CA SER A 301 20.61 7.26 -2.45
C SER A 301 19.92 6.05 -3.07
N ALA A 302 18.59 6.03 -3.13
CA ALA A 302 17.81 4.95 -3.71
C ALA A 302 18.02 4.83 -5.22
N PHE A 303 18.03 5.95 -5.93
CA PHE A 303 18.32 5.97 -7.37
C PHE A 303 19.72 5.45 -7.67
N ALA A 304 20.74 5.96 -6.97
CA ALA A 304 22.12 5.50 -7.13
C ALA A 304 22.28 4.00 -6.78
N GLY A 305 21.58 3.53 -5.73
CA GLY A 305 21.57 2.11 -5.35
C GLY A 305 20.95 1.21 -6.42
N ALA A 306 19.82 1.62 -7.00
CA ALA A 306 19.19 0.90 -8.10
C ALA A 306 20.10 0.80 -9.33
N VAL A 307 20.72 1.91 -9.72
CA VAL A 307 21.69 1.93 -10.83
C VAL A 307 22.92 1.05 -10.51
N ALA A 308 23.42 1.11 -9.28
CA ALA A 308 24.53 0.29 -8.85
C ALA A 308 24.24 -1.22 -8.98
N LEU A 309 23.04 -1.68 -8.64
CA LEU A 309 22.63 -3.09 -8.79
C LEU A 309 22.67 -3.55 -10.26
N ILE A 310 22.28 -2.68 -11.19
CA ILE A 310 22.35 -2.96 -12.63
C ILE A 310 23.83 -3.02 -13.10
N LEU A 311 24.63 -2.01 -12.74
CA LEU A 311 26.05 -1.94 -13.13
C LEU A 311 26.87 -3.09 -12.55
N LEU A 312 26.57 -3.52 -11.33
CA LEU A 312 27.20 -4.67 -10.68
C LEU A 312 26.65 -6.02 -11.21
N ARG A 313 25.73 -5.97 -12.17
CA ARG A 313 25.07 -7.16 -12.76
C ARG A 313 24.41 -8.08 -11.73
N VAL A 314 23.87 -7.51 -10.69
CA VAL A 314 23.05 -8.22 -9.70
C VAL A 314 21.69 -8.53 -10.29
N ILE A 315 21.13 -7.56 -11.01
CA ILE A 315 19.90 -7.66 -11.81
C ILE A 315 20.16 -7.13 -13.22
N THR A 316 19.36 -7.60 -14.18
CA THR A 316 19.36 -7.06 -15.54
C THR A 316 18.51 -5.77 -15.62
N PRO A 317 18.67 -4.94 -16.66
CA PRO A 317 17.80 -3.79 -16.88
C PRO A 317 16.32 -4.19 -16.99
N GLU A 318 16.01 -5.32 -17.64
CA GLU A 318 14.67 -5.84 -17.80
C GLU A 318 14.06 -6.23 -16.45
N GLU A 319 14.84 -6.87 -15.58
CA GLU A 319 14.42 -7.19 -14.21
C GLU A 319 14.22 -5.91 -13.39
N ALA A 320 15.07 -4.89 -13.56
CA ALA A 320 14.89 -3.59 -12.91
C ALA A 320 13.58 -2.92 -13.34
N TYR A 321 13.27 -2.94 -14.65
CA TYR A 321 12.00 -2.40 -15.17
C TYR A 321 10.79 -3.20 -14.69
N ALA A 322 10.90 -4.53 -14.57
CA ALA A 322 9.85 -5.37 -14.01
C ALA A 322 9.61 -5.10 -12.52
N GLY A 323 10.66 -4.70 -11.80
CA GLY A 323 10.57 -4.30 -10.39
C GLY A 323 9.90 -2.94 -10.16
N LEU A 324 9.93 -2.05 -11.17
CA LEU A 324 9.17 -0.81 -11.12
C LEU A 324 7.66 -1.12 -11.08
N ARG A 325 6.93 -0.42 -10.28
CA ARG A 325 5.46 -0.46 -10.23
C ARG A 325 4.91 0.82 -10.83
N PRO A 326 4.85 0.93 -12.16
CA PRO A 326 4.49 2.16 -12.84
C PRO A 326 3.10 2.65 -12.44
N GLU A 327 2.17 1.72 -12.17
CA GLU A 327 0.82 2.05 -11.71
C GLU A 327 0.84 2.84 -10.38
N ILE A 328 1.73 2.50 -9.46
CA ILE A 328 1.86 3.22 -8.19
C ILE A 328 2.56 4.56 -8.41
N LEU A 329 3.63 4.59 -9.19
CA LEU A 329 4.39 5.81 -9.44
C LEU A 329 3.55 6.85 -10.19
N LEU A 330 2.77 6.42 -11.19
CA LEU A 330 1.88 7.28 -11.97
C LEU A 330 0.68 7.75 -11.15
N LEU A 331 0.10 6.88 -10.30
CA LEU A 331 -0.93 7.27 -9.35
C LEU A 331 -0.42 8.40 -8.44
N ILE A 332 0.77 8.21 -7.85
CA ILE A 332 1.37 9.20 -6.95
C ILE A 332 1.64 10.51 -7.70
N ALA A 333 2.29 10.47 -8.86
CA ALA A 333 2.58 11.66 -9.64
C ALA A 333 1.30 12.42 -10.02
N GLY A 334 0.28 11.72 -10.52
CA GLY A 334 -1.01 12.31 -10.86
C GLY A 334 -1.72 12.94 -9.66
N MET A 335 -1.71 12.23 -8.51
CA MET A 335 -2.31 12.75 -7.28
C MET A 335 -1.53 13.94 -6.69
N VAL A 336 -0.19 13.96 -6.83
CA VAL A 336 0.63 15.14 -6.46
C VAL A 336 0.20 16.37 -7.27
N VAL A 337 -0.08 16.24 -8.58
CA VAL A 337 -0.61 17.34 -9.39
C VAL A 337 -1.96 17.82 -8.85
N VAL A 338 -2.87 16.90 -8.50
CA VAL A 338 -4.17 17.25 -7.91
C VAL A 338 -3.97 17.96 -6.56
N GLY A 339 -3.06 17.46 -5.71
CA GLY A 339 -2.71 18.10 -4.44
C GLY A 339 -2.12 19.50 -4.63
N THR A 340 -1.20 19.68 -5.58
CA THR A 340 -0.64 20.99 -5.94
C THR A 340 -1.72 21.96 -6.42
N ALA A 341 -2.71 21.49 -7.20
CA ALA A 341 -3.83 22.34 -7.60
C ALA A 341 -4.65 22.86 -6.41
N ILE A 342 -4.88 22.01 -5.40
CA ILE A 342 -5.58 22.42 -4.16
C ILE A 342 -4.79 23.49 -3.42
N GLU A 343 -3.46 23.38 -3.42
CA GLU A 343 -2.56 24.31 -2.73
C GLU A 343 -2.43 25.64 -3.49
N VAL A 344 -2.04 25.61 -4.77
CA VAL A 344 -1.79 26.84 -5.55
C VAL A 344 -3.06 27.68 -5.78
N THR A 345 -4.24 27.05 -5.77
CA THR A 345 -5.53 27.77 -5.85
C THR A 345 -5.96 28.37 -4.51
N GLY A 346 -5.30 27.98 -3.39
CA GLY A 346 -5.72 28.34 -2.04
C GLY A 346 -6.98 27.61 -1.57
N LEU A 347 -7.39 26.54 -2.25
CA LEU A 347 -8.57 25.75 -1.87
C LEU A 347 -8.38 25.07 -0.51
N ALA A 348 -7.14 24.63 -0.20
CA ALA A 348 -6.79 24.05 1.11
C ALA A 348 -7.00 25.07 2.23
N ALA A 349 -6.51 26.31 2.08
CA ALA A 349 -6.67 27.37 3.05
C ALA A 349 -8.14 27.74 3.26
N ALA A 350 -8.90 27.91 2.16
CA ALA A 350 -10.34 28.20 2.23
C ALA A 350 -11.15 27.08 2.90
N GLY A 351 -10.75 25.82 2.70
CA GLY A 351 -11.33 24.66 3.38
C GLY A 351 -10.99 24.63 4.87
N ALA A 352 -9.73 24.91 5.20
CA ALA A 352 -9.26 24.99 6.58
C ALA A 352 -9.96 26.11 7.37
N GLU A 353 -10.11 27.32 6.80
CA GLU A 353 -10.82 28.43 7.45
C GLU A 353 -12.25 28.06 7.85
N ARG A 354 -13.00 27.38 6.97
CA ARG A 354 -14.35 26.93 7.28
C ARG A 354 -14.39 25.83 8.34
N LEU A 355 -13.41 24.95 8.34
CA LEU A 355 -13.29 23.87 9.31
C LEU A 355 -12.91 24.41 10.69
N ILE A 356 -12.12 25.50 10.75
CA ILE A 356 -11.70 26.15 11.99
C ILE A 356 -12.91 26.67 12.80
N ASP A 357 -13.89 27.27 12.17
CA ASP A 357 -15.07 27.79 12.88
C ASP A 357 -15.78 26.69 13.68
N VAL A 358 -15.72 25.45 13.18
CA VAL A 358 -16.29 24.27 13.84
C VAL A 358 -15.33 23.67 14.89
N ILE A 359 -14.03 23.69 14.62
CA ILE A 359 -13.00 22.98 15.43
C ILE A 359 -12.40 23.88 16.50
N ARG A 360 -12.36 25.19 16.29
CA ARG A 360 -11.75 26.16 17.22
C ARG A 360 -12.20 26.01 18.68
N PRO A 361 -13.49 25.75 18.97
CA PRO A 361 -13.92 25.51 20.35
C PRO A 361 -13.32 24.25 20.98
N MET A 362 -12.89 23.27 20.16
CA MET A 362 -12.35 22.00 20.61
C MET A 362 -10.82 22.04 20.83
N GLY A 363 -10.15 23.12 20.43
CA GLY A 363 -8.71 23.29 20.53
C GLY A 363 -7.89 22.36 19.61
N PRO A 364 -6.53 22.41 19.69
CA PRO A 364 -5.66 21.62 18.81
C PRO A 364 -5.85 20.09 18.94
N PHE A 365 -6.13 19.62 20.16
CA PHE A 365 -6.41 18.19 20.38
C PHE A 365 -7.70 17.74 19.72
N GLY A 366 -8.75 18.57 19.79
CA GLY A 366 -10.01 18.29 19.08
C GLY A 366 -9.81 18.30 17.56
N ALA A 367 -9.00 19.21 17.03
CA ALA A 367 -8.63 19.23 15.62
C ALA A 367 -7.95 17.91 15.19
N LEU A 368 -7.00 17.43 16.02
CA LEU A 368 -6.31 16.17 15.81
C LEU A 368 -7.30 15.00 15.74
N VAL A 369 -8.22 14.92 16.72
CA VAL A 369 -9.22 13.82 16.79
C VAL A 369 -10.17 13.83 15.59
N VAL A 370 -10.67 15.01 15.20
CA VAL A 370 -11.57 15.15 14.05
C VAL A 370 -10.86 14.78 12.76
N LEU A 371 -9.66 15.30 12.54
CA LEU A 371 -8.87 15.03 11.34
C LEU A 371 -8.51 13.54 11.26
N TYR A 372 -8.12 12.92 12.38
CA TYR A 372 -7.87 11.49 12.46
C TYR A 372 -9.12 10.68 12.11
N GLY A 373 -10.26 11.02 12.68
CA GLY A 373 -11.53 10.34 12.38
C GLY A 373 -11.91 10.45 10.90
N VAL A 374 -11.82 11.64 10.31
CA VAL A 374 -12.08 11.84 8.88
C VAL A 374 -11.11 11.01 8.02
N THR A 375 -9.83 11.02 8.36
CA THR A 375 -8.80 10.26 7.65
C THR A 375 -9.07 8.75 7.75
N LEU A 376 -9.40 8.25 8.93
CA LEU A 376 -9.72 6.85 9.17
C LEU A 376 -10.89 6.36 8.29
N PHE A 377 -12.00 7.12 8.26
CA PHE A 377 -13.14 6.76 7.41
C PHE A 377 -12.85 6.95 5.92
N ALA A 378 -12.08 7.96 5.55
CA ALA A 378 -11.73 8.19 4.15
C ALA A 378 -10.86 7.07 3.58
N THR A 379 -9.94 6.48 4.37
CA THR A 379 -9.09 5.37 3.93
C THR A 379 -9.84 4.05 3.74
N GLU A 380 -11.02 3.89 4.31
CA GLU A 380 -11.89 2.74 4.03
C GLU A 380 -12.56 2.83 2.65
N LEU A 381 -12.68 4.04 2.11
CA LEU A 381 -13.34 4.29 0.81
C LEU A 381 -12.34 4.54 -0.32
N LEU A 382 -11.19 5.10 0.00
CA LEU A 382 -10.16 5.54 -0.96
C LEU A 382 -8.84 4.86 -0.65
N SER A 383 -7.93 4.84 -1.63
CA SER A 383 -6.56 4.37 -1.38
C SER A 383 -5.83 5.29 -0.40
N ASN A 384 -4.94 4.73 0.41
CA ASN A 384 -4.13 5.49 1.36
C ASN A 384 -3.37 6.65 0.69
N ALA A 385 -2.83 6.43 -0.51
CA ALA A 385 -2.14 7.46 -1.27
C ALA A 385 -3.06 8.64 -1.64
N THR A 386 -4.30 8.35 -2.05
CA THR A 386 -5.30 9.38 -2.36
C THR A 386 -5.63 10.23 -1.15
N VAL A 387 -5.91 9.57 -0.01
CA VAL A 387 -6.27 10.27 1.23
C VAL A 387 -5.08 11.10 1.75
N ALA A 388 -3.85 10.58 1.65
CA ALA A 388 -2.63 11.30 2.01
C ALA A 388 -2.50 12.64 1.27
N VAL A 389 -2.66 12.61 -0.05
CA VAL A 389 -2.57 13.84 -0.87
C VAL A 389 -3.66 14.85 -0.53
N LEU A 390 -4.87 14.38 -0.23
CA LEU A 390 -6.00 15.25 0.07
C LEU A 390 -5.90 15.86 1.47
N ILE A 391 -5.56 15.06 2.45
CA ILE A 391 -5.61 15.47 3.86
C ILE A 391 -4.36 16.25 4.26
N THR A 392 -3.17 15.93 3.73
CA THR A 392 -1.93 16.57 4.17
C THR A 392 -1.94 18.10 3.98
N PRO A 393 -2.31 18.68 2.82
CA PRO A 393 -2.40 20.12 2.66
C PRO A 393 -3.42 20.77 3.61
N ILE A 394 -4.55 20.11 3.85
CA ILE A 394 -5.58 20.58 4.77
C ILE A 394 -5.06 20.53 6.22
N ALA A 395 -4.35 19.46 6.59
CA ALA A 395 -3.76 19.32 7.91
C ALA A 395 -2.71 20.41 8.19
N VAL A 396 -1.86 20.72 7.22
CA VAL A 396 -0.87 21.80 7.32
C VAL A 396 -1.56 23.15 7.47
N ALA A 397 -2.51 23.49 6.59
CA ALA A 397 -3.24 24.75 6.65
C ALA A 397 -4.05 24.90 7.97
N LEU A 398 -4.63 23.81 8.46
CA LEU A 398 -5.35 23.79 9.74
C LEU A 398 -4.40 24.05 10.92
N ALA A 399 -3.22 23.41 10.93
CA ALA A 399 -2.22 23.61 11.97
C ALA A 399 -1.72 25.05 12.03
N GLU A 400 -1.37 25.62 10.87
CA GLU A 400 -0.92 27.00 10.75
C GLU A 400 -1.98 27.98 11.27
N SER A 401 -3.24 27.76 10.96
CA SER A 401 -4.33 28.62 11.42
C SER A 401 -4.69 28.46 12.89
N LEU A 402 -4.35 27.32 13.49
CA LEU A 402 -4.43 27.09 14.94
C LEU A 402 -3.17 27.59 15.68
N GLY A 403 -2.12 28.02 14.96
CA GLY A 403 -0.86 28.45 15.54
C GLY A 403 -0.05 27.31 16.18
N VAL A 404 -0.22 26.06 15.70
CA VAL A 404 0.50 24.90 16.18
C VAL A 404 1.42 24.33 15.09
N ASP A 405 2.42 23.55 15.52
CA ASP A 405 3.32 22.86 14.59
C ASP A 405 2.52 21.95 13.63
N PRO A 406 2.64 22.09 12.30
CA PRO A 406 1.95 21.24 11.33
C PRO A 406 2.40 19.78 11.35
N ARG A 407 3.60 19.47 11.82
CA ARG A 407 4.17 18.12 11.78
C ARG A 407 3.30 17.07 12.47
N PRO A 408 2.80 17.25 13.72
CA PRO A 408 1.92 16.27 14.34
C PRO A 408 0.63 16.01 13.56
N LEU A 409 0.04 17.06 12.96
CA LEU A 409 -1.18 16.93 12.18
C LEU A 409 -0.95 16.24 10.84
N SER A 410 0.18 16.48 10.17
CA SER A 410 0.54 15.78 8.94
C SER A 410 0.86 14.30 9.16
N LEU A 411 1.40 13.94 10.35
CA LEU A 411 1.67 12.55 10.72
C LEU A 411 0.42 11.70 10.96
N ILE A 412 -0.74 12.30 11.15
CA ILE A 412 -2.02 11.58 11.38
C ILE A 412 -2.27 10.54 10.31
N HIS A 413 -1.96 10.88 9.07
CA HIS A 413 -2.21 9.98 7.95
C HIS A 413 -1.24 8.79 7.95
N ILE A 414 -0.03 8.98 8.45
CA ILE A 414 0.95 7.92 8.61
C ILE A 414 0.54 6.98 9.73
#